data_b808cc4765aa4203ec3858d163251d4a
#
_entry.id   b808cc4765aa4203ec3858d163251d4a
#
_cell.length_a   1.000
_cell.length_b   1.000
_cell.length_c   1.000
_cell.angle_alpha   90.00
_cell.angle_beta   90.00
_cell.angle_gamma   90.00
#
_symmetry.space_group_name_H-M   'P 1'
#
loop_
_entity.id
_entity.type
_entity.pdbx_description
1 polymer ?
#
loop_
_entity_poly.entity_id
_entity_poly.type
_entity_poly.pdbx_seq_one_letter_code
_entity_poly.pdbx_strand_id
1 'polypeptide(L)'
;MKAAVIEKQGGIENIVYRDFPDPQIGRGDLLIRVKACGLNYFDIFVRRGMPGLPVPMPWISGADVAGEVAAVGADVEGWKVGDRCLVDPLTNEGMMGEEVQGGMAEYCRMPHEFVIPLDPRLSFVEAACIPANYGTTYRMLFTNGDMQPNDLVLVLGASGGVGTATVQVVKAHGGRVIACAGTDEKCWRLAALGADYTINYSTHDFSREAWRISGKQGVDICVNFTGGDTWNPSIRALKPHGKLLTCGATAGFDARTDIRYIWQREIRICGSNGYTKEDVTRGMVEIAEGRIRKPQARTFPLARLGEAEALMESRDFFGKIVMIP
;
A
#
# COMPACT_ATOMS: atom_id res chain seq x y z
N MET A 1 -0.25 -4.56 -27.09
CA MET A 1 -1.17 -4.11 -26.04
C MET A 1 -1.04 -2.61 -25.81
N LYS A 2 -2.06 -1.97 -25.23
CA LYS A 2 -1.94 -0.61 -24.71
C LYS A 2 -1.33 -0.63 -23.29
N ALA A 3 -0.45 0.35 -23.02
CA ALA A 3 0.17 0.52 -21.71
C ALA A 3 0.43 2.00 -21.40
N ALA A 4 0.47 2.35 -20.13
CA ALA A 4 0.97 3.63 -19.65
C ALA A 4 2.46 3.47 -19.35
N VAL A 5 3.30 4.00 -20.24
CA VAL A 5 4.75 3.78 -20.28
C VAL A 5 5.47 4.99 -19.75
N ILE A 6 6.38 4.79 -18.82
CA ILE A 6 7.34 5.80 -18.37
C ILE A 6 8.52 5.78 -19.35
N GLU A 7 8.63 6.80 -20.19
CA GLU A 7 9.67 6.86 -21.23
C GLU A 7 11.05 7.18 -20.66
N LYS A 8 11.10 8.00 -19.62
CA LYS A 8 12.30 8.35 -18.85
C LYS A 8 11.91 8.79 -17.45
N GLN A 9 12.82 8.70 -16.51
CA GLN A 9 12.60 9.20 -15.15
C GLN A 9 12.35 10.72 -15.14
N GLY A 10 11.51 11.19 -14.21
CA GLY A 10 11.19 12.61 -14.04
C GLY A 10 9.75 12.92 -13.72
N GLY A 11 9.19 13.93 -14.38
CA GLY A 11 7.83 14.42 -14.16
C GLY A 11 6.76 13.55 -14.84
N ILE A 12 5.50 13.89 -14.57
CA ILE A 12 4.33 13.17 -15.11
C ILE A 12 4.21 13.26 -16.65
N GLU A 13 4.85 14.26 -17.26
CA GLU A 13 4.91 14.44 -18.71
C GLU A 13 5.69 13.30 -19.42
N ASN A 14 6.42 12.49 -18.67
CA ASN A 14 7.14 11.33 -19.20
C ASN A 14 6.29 10.05 -19.22
N ILE A 15 5.05 10.10 -18.75
CA ILE A 15 4.08 9.00 -18.86
C ILE A 15 3.35 9.12 -20.19
N VAL A 16 3.49 8.11 -21.05
CA VAL A 16 2.86 8.09 -22.38
C VAL A 16 1.98 6.86 -22.50
N TYR A 17 0.69 7.06 -22.79
CA TYR A 17 -0.22 5.96 -23.10
C TYR A 17 -0.10 5.59 -24.58
N ARG A 18 0.44 4.41 -24.87
CA ARG A 18 0.73 3.97 -26.23
C ARG A 18 0.72 2.46 -26.43
N ASP A 19 0.92 2.01 -27.65
CA ASP A 19 1.19 0.61 -27.93
C ASP A 19 2.54 0.19 -27.37
N PHE A 20 2.58 -0.97 -26.74
CA PHE A 20 3.77 -1.62 -26.18
C PHE A 20 3.74 -3.11 -26.55
N PRO A 21 4.88 -3.79 -26.70
CA PRO A 21 4.90 -5.22 -26.99
C PRO A 21 4.10 -6.03 -25.96
N ASP A 22 3.41 -7.06 -26.43
CA ASP A 22 2.70 -7.98 -25.55
C ASP A 22 3.69 -8.80 -24.72
N PRO A 23 3.40 -9.05 -23.43
CA PRO A 23 4.23 -9.90 -22.60
C PRO A 23 4.34 -11.31 -23.17
N GLN A 24 5.55 -11.83 -23.27
CA GLN A 24 5.79 -13.22 -23.63
C GLN A 24 5.79 -14.07 -22.37
N ILE A 25 5.00 -15.15 -22.37
CA ILE A 25 4.93 -16.07 -21.22
C ILE A 25 5.86 -17.27 -21.41
N GLY A 26 6.55 -17.65 -20.34
CA GLY A 26 7.29 -18.91 -20.24
C GLY A 26 6.36 -20.08 -19.92
N ARG A 27 6.94 -21.26 -19.80
CA ARG A 27 6.21 -22.51 -19.52
C ARG A 27 5.51 -22.52 -18.17
N GLY A 28 6.07 -21.81 -17.13
CA GLY A 28 5.52 -21.70 -15.80
C GLY A 28 4.69 -20.44 -15.53
N ASP A 29 4.40 -19.64 -16.55
CA ASP A 29 3.76 -18.33 -16.40
C ASP A 29 2.28 -18.34 -16.75
N LEU A 30 1.59 -17.35 -16.25
CA LEU A 30 0.27 -16.92 -16.67
C LEU A 30 0.37 -15.58 -17.40
N LEU A 31 -0.39 -15.42 -18.50
CA LEU A 31 -0.74 -14.13 -19.06
C LEU A 31 -2.03 -13.68 -18.39
N ILE A 32 -1.99 -12.52 -17.75
CA ILE A 32 -3.15 -11.95 -17.06
C ILE A 32 -3.65 -10.76 -17.87
N ARG A 33 -4.94 -10.78 -18.23
CA ARG A 33 -5.65 -9.60 -18.70
C ARG A 33 -5.97 -8.74 -17.49
N VAL A 34 -5.35 -7.59 -17.40
CA VAL A 34 -5.54 -6.66 -16.30
C VAL A 34 -6.95 -6.06 -16.37
N LYS A 35 -7.69 -6.13 -15.28
CA LYS A 35 -9.01 -5.50 -15.11
C LYS A 35 -8.96 -4.30 -14.19
N ALA A 36 -7.99 -4.28 -13.29
CA ALA A 36 -7.72 -3.17 -12.39
C ALA A 36 -6.28 -3.25 -11.89
N CYS A 37 -5.63 -2.10 -11.78
CA CYS A 37 -4.29 -1.98 -11.19
C CYS A 37 -4.28 -0.84 -10.17
N GLY A 38 -3.95 -1.15 -8.91
CA GLY A 38 -3.89 -0.17 -7.83
C GLY A 38 -2.62 0.68 -7.91
N LEU A 39 -2.79 2.01 -7.86
CA LEU A 39 -1.68 2.95 -7.83
C LEU A 39 -1.10 3.06 -6.41
N ASN A 40 0.21 3.02 -6.28
CA ASN A 40 0.97 3.19 -5.06
C ASN A 40 1.92 4.39 -5.14
N TYR A 41 2.32 4.94 -4.00
CA TYR A 41 3.33 6.00 -3.99
C TYR A 41 4.69 5.49 -4.50
N PHE A 42 4.89 4.19 -4.46
CA PHE A 42 6.06 3.51 -5.02
C PHE A 42 6.16 3.69 -6.54
N ASP A 43 5.05 3.66 -7.28
CA ASP A 43 5.02 3.93 -8.73
C ASP A 43 5.57 5.33 -9.05
N ILE A 44 5.28 6.31 -8.18
CA ILE A 44 5.83 7.66 -8.27
C ILE A 44 7.35 7.66 -8.03
N PHE A 45 7.87 6.83 -7.10
CA PHE A 45 9.31 6.68 -6.90
C PHE A 45 9.99 6.06 -8.12
N VAL A 46 9.38 5.05 -8.75
CA VAL A 46 9.85 4.46 -10.01
C VAL A 46 9.92 5.53 -11.11
N ARG A 47 8.85 6.31 -11.28
CA ARG A 47 8.81 7.37 -12.29
C ARG A 47 9.82 8.48 -12.01
N ARG A 48 9.90 8.96 -10.78
CA ARG A 48 10.81 10.07 -10.41
C ARG A 48 12.28 9.68 -10.41
N GLY A 49 12.59 8.41 -10.21
CA GLY A 49 13.92 7.91 -9.95
C GLY A 49 14.30 8.07 -8.48
N MET A 50 14.20 6.97 -7.72
CA MET A 50 14.65 6.91 -6.34
C MET A 50 16.11 6.48 -6.28
N PRO A 51 16.99 7.12 -5.47
CA PRO A 51 18.35 6.66 -5.29
C PRO A 51 18.40 5.20 -4.81
N GLY A 52 19.21 4.37 -5.45
CA GLY A 52 19.31 2.94 -5.15
C GLY A 52 18.28 2.05 -5.83
N LEU A 53 17.41 2.64 -6.68
CA LEU A 53 16.40 1.95 -7.47
C LEU A 53 16.65 2.14 -8.98
N PRO A 54 17.57 1.37 -9.59
CA PRO A 54 17.85 1.47 -11.03
C PRO A 54 16.75 0.75 -11.83
N VAL A 55 15.79 1.49 -12.37
CA VAL A 55 14.75 0.96 -13.24
C VAL A 55 15.11 1.27 -14.71
N PRO A 56 15.22 0.26 -15.60
CA PRO A 56 15.51 0.48 -17.01
C PRO A 56 14.32 1.13 -17.71
N MET A 57 14.57 2.18 -18.52
CA MET A 57 13.52 2.86 -19.28
C MET A 57 13.58 2.44 -20.78
N PRO A 58 12.44 2.37 -21.47
CA PRO A 58 11.06 2.66 -21.03
C PRO A 58 10.49 1.58 -20.12
N TRP A 59 9.60 1.96 -19.18
CA TRP A 59 9.11 1.05 -18.14
C TRP A 59 7.60 1.14 -17.92
N ILE A 60 7.00 0.02 -17.52
CA ILE A 60 5.61 -0.06 -17.05
C ILE A 60 5.63 -0.32 -15.55
N SER A 61 5.09 0.61 -14.76
CA SER A 61 4.90 0.47 -13.31
C SER A 61 3.63 -0.30 -12.95
N GLY A 62 3.30 -0.41 -11.67
CA GLY A 62 2.07 -1.01 -11.16
C GLY A 62 2.24 -2.43 -10.65
N ALA A 63 2.06 -2.58 -9.35
CA ALA A 63 2.24 -3.85 -8.63
C ALA A 63 0.91 -4.51 -8.23
N ASP A 64 -0.12 -3.75 -7.94
CA ASP A 64 -1.39 -4.23 -7.39
C ASP A 64 -2.38 -4.63 -8.49
N VAL A 65 -2.18 -5.81 -9.10
CA VAL A 65 -2.97 -6.27 -10.25
C VAL A 65 -4.07 -7.24 -9.84
N ALA A 66 -5.29 -6.97 -10.31
CA ALA A 66 -6.38 -7.92 -10.35
C ALA A 66 -6.90 -8.08 -11.79
N GLY A 67 -7.15 -9.32 -12.21
CA GLY A 67 -7.51 -9.60 -13.58
C GLY A 67 -8.04 -11.00 -13.83
N GLU A 68 -8.01 -11.38 -15.09
CA GLU A 68 -8.42 -12.70 -15.58
C GLU A 68 -7.25 -13.36 -16.32
N VAL A 69 -7.09 -14.65 -16.13
CA VAL A 69 -6.11 -15.45 -16.89
C VAL A 69 -6.48 -15.43 -18.37
N ALA A 70 -5.59 -14.93 -19.22
CA ALA A 70 -5.76 -14.84 -20.67
C ALA A 70 -5.04 -15.98 -21.41
N ALA A 71 -3.91 -16.47 -20.87
CA ALA A 71 -3.22 -17.65 -21.39
C ALA A 71 -2.47 -18.35 -20.24
N VAL A 72 -2.21 -19.65 -20.42
CA VAL A 72 -1.59 -20.52 -19.43
C VAL A 72 -0.36 -21.18 -20.04
N GLY A 73 0.78 -21.12 -19.36
CA GLY A 73 2.02 -21.77 -19.76
C GLY A 73 1.91 -23.31 -19.68
N ALA A 74 2.70 -24.01 -20.48
CA ALA A 74 2.55 -25.46 -20.69
C ALA A 74 2.79 -26.32 -19.43
N ASP A 75 3.51 -25.80 -18.43
CA ASP A 75 3.83 -26.53 -17.19
C ASP A 75 2.95 -26.06 -16.01
N VAL A 76 1.99 -25.17 -16.26
CA VAL A 76 1.10 -24.65 -15.21
C VAL A 76 -0.09 -25.56 -15.02
N GLU A 77 -0.30 -25.99 -13.79
CA GLU A 77 -1.47 -26.75 -13.36
C GLU A 77 -2.40 -25.91 -12.48
N GLY A 78 -3.67 -26.27 -12.41
CA GLY A 78 -4.67 -25.65 -11.52
C GLY A 78 -5.24 -24.30 -11.99
N TRP A 79 -4.81 -23.78 -13.15
CA TRP A 79 -5.29 -22.55 -13.75
C TRP A 79 -5.86 -22.79 -15.16
N LYS A 80 -6.87 -22.02 -15.52
CA LYS A 80 -7.43 -22.00 -16.88
C LYS A 80 -7.77 -20.59 -17.33
N VAL A 81 -7.88 -20.40 -18.63
CA VAL A 81 -8.34 -19.14 -19.23
C VAL A 81 -9.71 -18.76 -18.68
N GLY A 82 -9.85 -17.50 -18.28
CA GLY A 82 -11.04 -16.94 -17.65
C GLY A 82 -11.04 -16.98 -16.11
N ASP A 83 -10.12 -17.68 -15.46
CA ASP A 83 -10.04 -17.66 -14.01
C ASP A 83 -9.70 -16.25 -13.50
N ARG A 84 -10.40 -15.83 -12.47
CA ARG A 84 -10.20 -14.54 -11.83
C ARG A 84 -9.06 -14.63 -10.84
N CYS A 85 -8.17 -13.64 -10.88
CA CYS A 85 -6.97 -13.68 -10.06
C CYS A 85 -6.58 -12.31 -9.48
N LEU A 86 -5.79 -12.40 -8.43
CA LEU A 86 -5.06 -11.33 -7.78
C LEU A 86 -3.57 -11.70 -7.84
N VAL A 87 -2.69 -10.72 -8.01
CA VAL A 87 -1.24 -10.94 -8.11
C VAL A 87 -0.57 -10.65 -6.77
N ASP A 88 0.33 -11.53 -6.36
CA ASP A 88 1.39 -11.20 -5.41
C ASP A 88 2.58 -10.65 -6.22
N PRO A 89 2.90 -9.35 -6.11
CA PRO A 89 3.92 -8.74 -6.96
C PRO A 89 5.36 -9.07 -6.55
N LEU A 90 5.59 -9.71 -5.40
CA LEU A 90 6.92 -10.05 -4.90
C LEU A 90 7.32 -11.44 -5.37
N THR A 91 8.03 -11.49 -6.50
CA THR A 91 8.45 -12.74 -7.15
C THR A 91 9.92 -13.06 -6.92
N ASN A 92 10.33 -14.27 -7.31
CA ASN A 92 11.76 -14.66 -7.30
C ASN A 92 12.60 -13.89 -8.34
N GLU A 93 11.95 -13.26 -9.32
CA GLU A 93 12.59 -12.43 -10.35
C GLU A 93 12.71 -10.95 -9.93
N GLY A 94 12.10 -10.58 -8.80
CA GLY A 94 12.01 -9.22 -8.31
C GLY A 94 10.56 -8.75 -8.15
N MET A 95 10.39 -7.48 -7.79
CA MET A 95 9.08 -6.88 -7.60
C MET A 95 8.48 -6.40 -8.94
N MET A 96 7.24 -6.78 -9.18
CA MET A 96 6.46 -6.30 -10.32
C MET A 96 6.30 -4.76 -10.25
N GLY A 97 6.56 -4.11 -11.38
CA GLY A 97 6.56 -2.64 -11.48
C GLY A 97 7.90 -1.98 -11.15
N GLU A 98 8.87 -2.75 -10.65
CA GLU A 98 10.24 -2.33 -10.30
C GLU A 98 11.29 -3.09 -11.12
N GLU A 99 11.56 -4.38 -10.82
CA GLU A 99 12.51 -5.20 -11.57
C GLU A 99 11.83 -5.99 -12.70
N VAL A 100 10.52 -6.22 -12.57
CA VAL A 100 9.69 -6.86 -13.61
C VAL A 100 8.65 -5.86 -14.10
N GLN A 101 8.35 -5.87 -15.41
CA GLN A 101 7.32 -4.99 -16.00
C GLN A 101 5.99 -5.11 -15.25
N GLY A 102 5.37 -3.96 -14.95
CA GLY A 102 4.19 -3.88 -14.09
C GLY A 102 2.86 -4.04 -14.82
N GLY A 103 1.80 -3.76 -14.08
CA GLY A 103 0.40 -3.94 -14.49
C GLY A 103 -0.31 -2.67 -14.97
N MET A 104 0.39 -1.53 -15.16
CA MET A 104 -0.21 -0.35 -15.80
C MET A 104 -0.31 -0.55 -17.32
N ALA A 105 -0.93 -1.68 -17.74
CA ALA A 105 -1.09 -2.16 -19.10
C ALA A 105 -2.34 -3.03 -19.23
N GLU A 106 -2.74 -3.38 -20.48
CA GLU A 106 -3.86 -4.31 -20.73
C GLU A 106 -3.54 -5.75 -20.31
N TYR A 107 -2.26 -6.14 -20.34
CA TYR A 107 -1.80 -7.47 -19.97
C TYR A 107 -0.51 -7.39 -19.16
N CYS A 108 -0.30 -8.37 -18.29
CA CYS A 108 0.96 -8.61 -17.62
C CYS A 108 1.27 -10.11 -17.56
N ARG A 109 2.56 -10.45 -17.43
CA ARG A 109 3.06 -11.80 -17.19
C ARG A 109 3.29 -11.99 -15.70
N MET A 110 2.99 -13.18 -15.18
CA MET A 110 3.28 -13.54 -13.80
C MET A 110 3.56 -15.04 -13.69
N PRO A 111 4.63 -15.47 -12.99
CA PRO A 111 4.78 -16.88 -12.63
C PRO A 111 3.58 -17.35 -11.81
N HIS A 112 3.01 -18.51 -12.15
CA HIS A 112 1.73 -18.96 -11.60
C HIS A 112 1.72 -19.10 -10.07
N GLU A 113 2.86 -19.39 -9.47
CA GLU A 113 3.03 -19.54 -8.02
C GLU A 113 2.77 -18.23 -7.24
N PHE A 114 2.90 -17.05 -7.91
CA PHE A 114 2.62 -15.73 -7.35
C PHE A 114 1.23 -15.22 -7.72
N VAL A 115 0.37 -16.08 -8.26
CA VAL A 115 -1.01 -15.73 -8.57
C VAL A 115 -1.95 -16.36 -7.53
N ILE A 116 -2.92 -15.59 -7.08
CA ILE A 116 -3.87 -15.95 -6.04
C ILE A 116 -5.26 -16.02 -6.66
N PRO A 117 -6.02 -17.12 -6.51
CA PRO A 117 -7.42 -17.16 -6.93
C PRO A 117 -8.22 -16.06 -6.24
N LEU A 118 -8.90 -15.23 -7.03
CA LEU A 118 -9.69 -14.13 -6.50
C LEU A 118 -11.03 -14.63 -5.97
N ASP A 119 -11.34 -14.27 -4.72
CA ASP A 119 -12.64 -14.56 -4.12
C ASP A 119 -13.78 -13.94 -4.96
N PRO A 120 -14.80 -14.71 -5.36
CA PRO A 120 -15.87 -14.23 -6.25
C PRO A 120 -16.72 -13.10 -5.65
N ARG A 121 -16.69 -12.91 -4.32
CA ARG A 121 -17.41 -11.83 -3.61
C ARG A 121 -16.77 -10.45 -3.81
N LEU A 122 -15.54 -10.38 -4.34
CA LEU A 122 -14.80 -9.14 -4.57
C LEU A 122 -14.82 -8.77 -6.05
N SER A 123 -14.99 -7.48 -6.35
CA SER A 123 -14.74 -6.92 -7.68
C SER A 123 -13.23 -6.80 -7.94
N PHE A 124 -12.83 -6.64 -9.20
CA PHE A 124 -11.42 -6.41 -9.53
C PHE A 124 -10.88 -5.10 -8.94
N VAL A 125 -11.71 -4.06 -8.85
CA VAL A 125 -11.33 -2.79 -8.23
C VAL A 125 -11.05 -2.95 -6.74
N GLU A 126 -11.90 -3.68 -6.01
CA GLU A 126 -11.69 -3.99 -4.60
C GLU A 126 -10.43 -4.85 -4.41
N ALA A 127 -10.23 -5.85 -5.28
CA ALA A 127 -9.07 -6.73 -5.25
C ALA A 127 -7.75 -5.97 -5.51
N ALA A 128 -7.71 -5.06 -6.48
CA ALA A 128 -6.54 -4.23 -6.76
C ALA A 128 -6.19 -3.24 -5.63
N CYS A 129 -6.99 -3.15 -4.59
CA CYS A 129 -6.66 -2.39 -3.37
C CYS A 129 -5.93 -3.24 -2.32
N ILE A 130 -5.81 -4.56 -2.52
CA ILE A 130 -5.43 -5.48 -1.43
C ILE A 130 -3.91 -5.65 -1.29
N PRO A 131 -3.11 -5.99 -2.31
CA PRO A 131 -1.74 -6.44 -2.11
C PRO A 131 -0.90 -5.45 -1.32
N ALA A 132 -0.63 -4.27 -1.85
CA ALA A 132 0.21 -3.29 -1.16
C ALA A 132 -0.43 -2.75 0.12
N ASN A 133 -1.75 -2.54 0.17
CA ASN A 133 -2.36 -1.93 1.34
C ASN A 133 -2.50 -2.92 2.50
N TYR A 134 -3.16 -4.05 2.26
CA TYR A 134 -3.45 -5.02 3.33
C TYR A 134 -2.27 -5.96 3.56
N GLY A 135 -1.59 -6.43 2.52
CA GLY A 135 -0.38 -7.24 2.66
C GLY A 135 0.67 -6.51 3.52
N THR A 136 1.01 -5.26 3.16
CA THR A 136 1.92 -4.43 3.96
C THR A 136 1.41 -4.23 5.39
N THR A 137 0.11 -3.98 5.56
CA THR A 137 -0.48 -3.76 6.89
C THR A 137 -0.36 -4.99 7.78
N TYR A 138 -0.70 -6.20 7.27
CA TYR A 138 -0.59 -7.44 8.04
C TYR A 138 0.85 -7.75 8.43
N ARG A 139 1.77 -7.67 7.47
CA ARG A 139 3.18 -7.89 7.75
C ARG A 139 3.72 -6.90 8.77
N MET A 140 3.41 -5.61 8.60
CA MET A 140 3.90 -4.55 9.48
C MET A 140 3.35 -4.69 10.91
N LEU A 141 2.04 -4.91 11.06
CA LEU A 141 1.41 -4.94 12.37
C LEU A 141 1.70 -6.24 13.14
N PHE A 142 1.65 -7.39 12.47
CA PHE A 142 1.72 -8.69 13.15
C PHE A 142 3.12 -9.31 13.08
N THR A 143 3.72 -9.41 11.89
CA THR A 143 5.05 -10.04 11.74
C THR A 143 6.14 -9.19 12.37
N ASN A 144 6.16 -7.87 12.09
CA ASN A 144 7.22 -6.98 12.54
C ASN A 144 6.84 -6.22 13.81
N GLY A 145 5.56 -5.93 13.99
CA GLY A 145 5.03 -5.11 15.08
C GLY A 145 4.55 -5.91 16.29
N ASP A 146 4.25 -7.20 16.13
CA ASP A 146 3.67 -8.02 17.20
C ASP A 146 2.53 -7.28 17.92
N MET A 147 1.57 -6.77 17.13
CA MET A 147 0.40 -6.06 17.63
C MET A 147 -0.47 -6.98 18.46
N GLN A 148 -0.89 -6.52 19.62
CA GLN A 148 -1.76 -7.24 20.55
C GLN A 148 -3.17 -6.63 20.59
N PRO A 149 -4.20 -7.40 20.95
CA PRO A 149 -5.51 -6.83 21.31
C PRO A 149 -5.39 -5.76 22.38
N ASN A 150 -6.16 -4.69 22.25
CA ASN A 150 -6.17 -3.49 23.10
C ASN A 150 -5.00 -2.52 22.90
N ASP A 151 -3.98 -2.82 22.09
CA ASP A 151 -2.96 -1.86 21.75
C ASP A 151 -3.58 -0.55 21.21
N LEU A 152 -3.04 0.58 21.65
CA LEU A 152 -3.37 1.89 21.11
C LEU A 152 -2.39 2.21 19.98
N VAL A 153 -2.90 2.23 18.75
CA VAL A 153 -2.12 2.43 17.52
C VAL A 153 -2.34 3.83 16.97
N LEU A 154 -1.27 4.61 16.88
CA LEU A 154 -1.24 5.91 16.20
C LEU A 154 -0.87 5.69 14.73
N VAL A 155 -1.69 6.19 13.80
CA VAL A 155 -1.48 6.00 12.36
C VAL A 155 -1.29 7.35 11.67
N LEU A 156 -0.09 7.61 11.15
CA LEU A 156 0.23 8.79 10.33
C LEU A 156 -0.14 8.51 8.87
N GLY A 157 -0.64 9.54 8.15
CA GLY A 157 -1.09 9.38 6.78
C GLY A 157 -2.31 8.44 6.65
N ALA A 158 -3.15 8.39 7.67
CA ALA A 158 -4.23 7.42 7.81
C ALA A 158 -5.27 7.44 6.67
N SER A 159 -5.36 8.53 5.91
CA SER A 159 -6.32 8.68 4.81
C SER A 159 -5.89 8.05 3.48
N GLY A 160 -4.65 7.59 3.34
CA GLY A 160 -4.15 6.87 2.17
C GLY A 160 -4.48 5.37 2.17
N GLY A 161 -4.00 4.65 1.15
CA GLY A 161 -4.28 3.21 0.99
C GLY A 161 -3.87 2.36 2.19
N VAL A 162 -2.56 2.34 2.53
CA VAL A 162 -2.05 1.61 3.70
C VAL A 162 -2.66 2.14 5.00
N GLY A 163 -2.88 3.46 5.10
CA GLY A 163 -3.45 4.06 6.30
C GLY A 163 -4.88 3.61 6.59
N THR A 164 -5.76 3.63 5.59
CA THR A 164 -7.15 3.16 5.72
C THR A 164 -7.21 1.65 5.98
N ALA A 165 -6.32 0.86 5.38
CA ALA A 165 -6.18 -0.56 5.69
C ALA A 165 -5.74 -0.77 7.15
N THR A 166 -4.72 -0.02 7.61
CA THR A 166 -4.22 -0.11 8.98
C THR A 166 -5.32 0.20 10.02
N VAL A 167 -6.10 1.28 9.80
CA VAL A 167 -7.24 1.60 10.70
C VAL A 167 -8.19 0.42 10.81
N GLN A 168 -8.59 -0.17 9.69
CA GLN A 168 -9.57 -1.26 9.68
C GLN A 168 -9.02 -2.56 10.26
N VAL A 169 -7.78 -2.92 9.92
CA VAL A 169 -7.12 -4.14 10.43
C VAL A 169 -6.94 -4.06 11.93
N VAL A 170 -6.43 -2.94 12.46
CA VAL A 170 -6.29 -2.74 13.91
C VAL A 170 -7.63 -2.92 14.62
N LYS A 171 -8.71 -2.32 14.07
CA LYS A 171 -10.05 -2.45 14.66
C LYS A 171 -10.59 -3.87 14.60
N ALA A 172 -10.40 -4.57 13.49
CA ALA A 172 -10.85 -5.96 13.31
C ALA A 172 -10.14 -6.93 14.28
N HIS A 173 -8.93 -6.57 14.72
CA HIS A 173 -8.12 -7.38 15.63
C HIS A 173 -8.08 -6.85 17.08
N GLY A 174 -9.10 -6.06 17.45
CA GLY A 174 -9.33 -5.67 18.84
C GLY A 174 -8.46 -4.52 19.36
N GLY A 175 -7.71 -3.83 18.49
CA GLY A 175 -6.93 -2.66 18.86
C GLY A 175 -7.76 -1.37 18.88
N ARG A 176 -7.17 -0.29 19.39
CA ARG A 176 -7.70 1.07 19.37
C ARG A 176 -6.85 1.95 18.45
N VAL A 177 -7.49 2.86 17.74
CA VAL A 177 -6.84 3.66 16.70
C VAL A 177 -6.94 5.15 16.98
N ILE A 178 -5.79 5.84 16.93
CA ILE A 178 -5.70 7.28 16.73
C ILE A 178 -5.28 7.50 15.27
N ALA A 179 -6.18 7.97 14.41
CA ALA A 179 -5.91 8.19 12.99
C ALA A 179 -5.59 9.66 12.71
N CYS A 180 -4.45 9.91 12.04
CA CYS A 180 -4.00 11.27 11.72
C CYS A 180 -4.15 11.58 10.24
N ALA A 181 -4.79 12.72 9.91
CA ALA A 181 -4.98 13.21 8.56
C ALA A 181 -4.79 14.72 8.47
N GLY A 182 -4.69 15.26 7.24
CA GLY A 182 -4.41 16.67 7.01
C GLY A 182 -5.62 17.59 6.95
N THR A 183 -6.85 17.06 6.97
CA THR A 183 -8.09 17.85 6.94
C THR A 183 -9.16 17.25 7.84
N ASP A 184 -10.09 18.08 8.31
CA ASP A 184 -11.20 17.64 9.15
C ASP A 184 -12.13 16.68 8.39
N GLU A 185 -12.36 16.89 7.09
CA GLU A 185 -13.14 15.98 6.26
C GLU A 185 -12.55 14.56 6.28
N LYS A 186 -11.22 14.44 6.10
CA LYS A 186 -10.53 13.14 6.16
C LYS A 186 -10.62 12.53 7.56
N CYS A 187 -10.53 13.35 8.61
CA CYS A 187 -10.73 12.90 9.98
C CYS A 187 -12.14 12.32 10.20
N TRP A 188 -13.18 12.97 9.69
CA TRP A 188 -14.55 12.45 9.77
C TRP A 188 -14.72 11.12 9.03
N ARG A 189 -14.12 11.00 7.85
CA ARG A 189 -14.14 9.74 7.09
C ARG A 189 -13.40 8.61 7.81
N LEU A 190 -12.29 8.92 8.49
CA LEU A 190 -11.55 7.95 9.30
C LEU A 190 -12.32 7.52 10.54
N ALA A 191 -13.03 8.43 11.21
CA ALA A 191 -13.94 8.08 12.30
C ALA A 191 -15.07 7.16 11.82
N ALA A 192 -15.68 7.46 10.65
CA ALA A 192 -16.69 6.60 10.03
C ALA A 192 -16.12 5.22 9.63
N LEU A 193 -14.81 5.14 9.33
CA LEU A 193 -14.11 3.89 9.04
C LEU A 193 -13.82 3.05 10.30
N GLY A 194 -13.94 3.63 11.48
CA GLY A 194 -13.83 2.93 12.77
C GLY A 194 -12.69 3.42 13.67
N ALA A 195 -11.99 4.52 13.32
CA ALA A 195 -10.99 5.10 14.22
C ALA A 195 -11.65 5.57 15.53
N ASP A 196 -11.06 5.24 16.67
CA ASP A 196 -11.57 5.65 18.00
C ASP A 196 -11.33 7.14 18.24
N TYR A 197 -10.21 7.66 17.71
CA TYR A 197 -9.85 9.08 17.77
C TYR A 197 -9.28 9.51 16.43
N THR A 198 -9.47 10.78 16.09
CA THR A 198 -8.88 11.39 14.90
C THR A 198 -8.17 12.68 15.24
N ILE A 199 -7.05 12.97 14.56
CA ILE A 199 -6.27 14.19 14.75
C ILE A 199 -6.01 14.82 13.39
N ASN A 200 -6.43 16.08 13.23
CA ASN A 200 -6.01 16.91 12.10
C ASN A 200 -4.62 17.49 12.45
N TYR A 201 -3.56 16.92 11.85
CA TYR A 201 -2.18 17.34 12.11
C TYR A 201 -1.81 18.69 11.48
N SER A 202 -2.65 19.25 10.60
CA SER A 202 -2.46 20.60 10.05
C SER A 202 -2.78 21.69 11.07
N THR A 203 -3.60 21.37 12.06
CA THR A 203 -4.08 22.31 13.09
C THR A 203 -3.60 21.93 14.52
N HIS A 204 -3.14 20.70 14.73
CA HIS A 204 -2.77 20.19 16.04
C HIS A 204 -1.42 19.46 15.99
N ASP A 205 -0.61 19.58 17.06
CA ASP A 205 0.55 18.72 17.30
C ASP A 205 0.06 17.30 17.64
N PHE A 206 0.12 16.41 16.67
CA PHE A 206 -0.40 15.05 16.83
C PHE A 206 0.29 14.28 17.96
N SER A 207 1.56 14.55 18.26
CA SER A 207 2.27 13.85 19.32
C SER A 207 1.79 14.26 20.72
N ARG A 208 1.45 15.54 20.89
CA ARG A 208 0.85 16.06 22.14
C ARG A 208 -0.58 15.55 22.32
N GLU A 209 -1.36 15.56 21.24
CA GLU A 209 -2.74 15.03 21.27
C GLU A 209 -2.77 13.53 21.54
N ALA A 210 -1.91 12.73 20.91
CA ALA A 210 -1.78 11.31 21.19
C ALA A 210 -1.39 11.05 22.66
N TRP A 211 -0.49 11.89 23.21
CA TRP A 211 -0.12 11.83 24.61
C TRP A 211 -1.31 12.17 25.54
N ARG A 212 -2.11 13.17 25.20
CA ARG A 212 -3.34 13.52 25.94
C ARG A 212 -4.37 12.40 25.89
N ILE A 213 -4.64 11.85 24.68
CA ILE A 213 -5.63 10.76 24.45
C ILE A 213 -5.24 9.49 25.20
N SER A 214 -3.94 9.17 25.26
CA SER A 214 -3.43 8.00 25.99
C SER A 214 -3.39 8.17 27.52
N GLY A 215 -3.92 9.25 28.06
CA GLY A 215 -3.81 9.55 29.51
C GLY A 215 -2.39 9.84 29.96
N LYS A 216 -1.58 10.45 29.11
CA LYS A 216 -0.17 10.81 29.30
C LYS A 216 0.78 9.62 29.45
N GLN A 217 0.41 8.47 28.89
CA GLN A 217 1.25 7.27 28.90
C GLN A 217 1.99 7.07 27.55
N GLY A 218 1.47 7.60 26.45
CA GLY A 218 1.92 7.35 25.09
C GLY A 218 1.20 6.16 24.44
N VAL A 219 1.46 5.94 23.17
CA VAL A 219 0.84 4.87 22.38
C VAL A 219 1.72 3.61 22.35
N ASP A 220 1.10 2.44 22.17
CA ASP A 220 1.79 1.15 22.07
C ASP A 220 2.58 1.05 20.77
N ILE A 221 1.91 1.42 19.68
CA ILE A 221 2.46 1.36 18.33
C ILE A 221 2.21 2.69 17.64
N CYS A 222 3.23 3.20 16.93
CA CYS A 222 3.09 4.27 15.98
C CYS A 222 3.42 3.75 14.59
N VAL A 223 2.48 3.82 13.65
CA VAL A 223 2.67 3.51 12.24
C VAL A 223 2.97 4.81 11.50
N ASN A 224 4.17 4.94 10.98
CA ASN A 224 4.61 6.12 10.24
C ASN A 224 5.38 5.73 8.97
N PHE A 225 4.69 5.78 7.83
CA PHE A 225 5.26 5.68 6.49
C PHE A 225 5.32 7.03 5.75
N THR A 226 5.17 8.11 6.51
CA THR A 226 5.27 9.49 6.02
C THR A 226 6.73 9.97 6.05
N GLY A 227 7.45 9.69 7.13
CA GLY A 227 8.83 10.15 7.31
C GLY A 227 8.93 11.65 7.55
N GLY A 228 10.05 12.27 7.12
CA GLY A 228 10.30 13.70 7.20
C GLY A 228 10.06 14.27 8.61
N ASP A 229 9.43 15.44 8.69
CA ASP A 229 9.16 16.14 9.96
C ASP A 229 8.23 15.41 10.91
N THR A 230 7.48 14.40 10.44
CA THR A 230 6.59 13.61 11.29
C THR A 230 7.34 12.55 12.11
N TRP A 231 8.58 12.23 11.76
CA TRP A 231 9.33 11.12 12.32
C TRP A 231 9.64 11.30 13.82
N ASN A 232 10.31 12.38 14.17
CA ASN A 232 10.68 12.62 15.56
C ASN A 232 9.48 12.83 16.51
N PRO A 233 8.41 13.55 16.12
CA PRO A 233 7.16 13.58 16.88
C PRO A 233 6.51 12.20 17.08
N SER A 234 6.61 11.28 16.09
CA SER A 234 6.12 9.90 16.24
C SER A 234 6.86 9.13 17.33
N ILE A 235 8.19 9.28 17.40
CA ILE A 235 8.99 8.69 18.49
C ILE A 235 8.56 9.24 19.86
N ARG A 236 8.30 10.55 19.96
CA ARG A 236 7.85 11.18 21.20
C ARG A 236 6.48 10.68 21.67
N ALA A 237 5.61 10.31 20.74
CA ALA A 237 4.26 9.83 21.04
C ALA A 237 4.22 8.44 21.69
N LEU A 238 5.30 7.64 21.54
CA LEU A 238 5.36 6.27 22.05
C LEU A 238 5.51 6.20 23.57
N LYS A 239 4.88 5.21 24.17
CA LYS A 239 5.11 4.82 25.57
C LYS A 239 6.48 4.12 25.74
N PRO A 240 6.98 3.89 26.97
CA PRO A 240 8.09 2.96 27.19
C PRO A 240 7.81 1.58 26.57
N HIS A 241 8.83 0.98 25.93
CA HIS A 241 8.78 -0.26 25.16
C HIS A 241 7.86 -0.23 23.90
N GLY A 242 7.36 0.98 23.53
CA GLY A 242 6.54 1.17 22.33
C GLY A 242 7.30 0.91 21.04
N LYS A 243 6.55 0.73 19.95
CA LYS A 243 7.10 0.37 18.62
C LYS A 243 6.77 1.43 17.60
N LEU A 244 7.78 1.89 16.85
CA LEU A 244 7.60 2.69 15.63
C LEU A 244 7.73 1.77 14.44
N LEU A 245 6.68 1.62 13.66
CA LEU A 245 6.65 0.77 12.47
C LEU A 245 6.66 1.65 11.22
N THR A 246 7.50 1.30 10.24
CA THR A 246 7.58 2.02 8.97
C THR A 246 7.72 1.08 7.79
N CYS A 247 7.04 1.42 6.68
CA CYS A 247 7.13 0.71 5.40
C CYS A 247 7.39 1.68 4.24
N GLY A 248 7.84 2.90 4.53
CA GLY A 248 8.09 3.93 3.54
C GLY A 248 8.32 5.30 4.15
N ALA A 249 8.58 6.30 3.29
CA ALA A 249 8.84 7.67 3.69
C ALA A 249 8.39 8.67 2.61
N THR A 250 7.06 8.80 2.44
CA THR A 250 6.46 9.59 1.33
C THR A 250 6.68 11.10 1.43
N ALA A 251 7.11 11.61 2.59
CA ALA A 251 7.44 13.03 2.80
C ALA A 251 8.95 13.29 3.01
N GLY A 252 9.79 12.27 2.89
CA GLY A 252 11.25 12.41 2.96
C GLY A 252 11.93 11.30 3.72
N PHE A 253 13.10 10.88 3.23
CA PHE A 253 13.89 9.76 3.76
C PHE A 253 14.87 10.20 4.86
N ASP A 254 15.35 11.45 4.81
CA ASP A 254 16.35 12.00 5.73
C ASP A 254 15.64 12.68 6.92
N ALA A 255 15.24 11.88 7.89
CA ALA A 255 14.50 12.33 9.05
C ALA A 255 15.40 12.48 10.27
N ARG A 256 15.34 13.64 10.93
CA ARG A 256 16.05 13.88 12.19
C ARG A 256 15.48 12.98 13.29
N THR A 257 16.36 12.28 14.02
CA THR A 257 16.02 11.40 15.13
C THR A 257 16.66 11.87 16.43
N ASP A 258 15.87 12.11 17.49
CA ASP A 258 16.37 12.30 18.84
C ASP A 258 16.51 10.94 19.52
N ILE A 259 17.73 10.40 19.50
CA ILE A 259 18.02 9.07 20.03
C ILE A 259 17.81 8.92 21.54
N ARG A 260 17.74 10.05 22.28
CA ARG A 260 17.50 10.01 23.75
C ARG A 260 16.18 9.32 24.07
N TYR A 261 15.13 9.55 23.29
CA TYR A 261 13.83 8.88 23.48
C TYR A 261 13.93 7.37 23.26
N ILE A 262 14.78 6.93 22.31
CA ILE A 262 14.92 5.52 21.99
C ILE A 262 15.49 4.74 23.16
N TRP A 263 16.67 5.14 23.67
CA TRP A 263 17.31 4.39 24.76
C TRP A 263 16.64 4.64 26.13
N GLN A 264 16.12 5.86 26.41
CA GLN A 264 15.45 6.12 27.67
C GLN A 264 14.13 5.38 27.86
N ARG A 265 13.43 5.11 26.75
CA ARG A 265 12.12 4.43 26.75
C ARG A 265 12.18 3.01 26.18
N GLU A 266 13.37 2.52 25.82
CA GLU A 266 13.57 1.21 25.21
C GLU A 266 12.65 0.97 23.99
N ILE A 267 12.49 2.02 23.16
CA ILE A 267 11.64 1.99 21.96
C ILE A 267 12.25 1.11 20.90
N ARG A 268 11.41 0.37 20.18
CA ARG A 268 11.79 -0.40 19.00
C ARG A 268 11.40 0.36 17.73
N ILE A 269 12.32 0.48 16.79
CA ILE A 269 12.05 0.99 15.44
C ILE A 269 12.14 -0.19 14.48
N CYS A 270 11.02 -0.54 13.85
CA CYS A 270 10.90 -1.72 13.01
C CYS A 270 10.58 -1.31 11.57
N GLY A 271 11.48 -1.63 10.63
CA GLY A 271 11.22 -1.56 9.21
C GLY A 271 10.34 -2.73 8.76
N SER A 272 9.49 -2.49 7.77
CA SER A 272 8.69 -3.52 7.11
C SER A 272 8.83 -3.33 5.60
N ASN A 273 9.44 -4.31 4.93
CA ASN A 273 9.60 -4.30 3.48
C ASN A 273 8.77 -5.44 2.87
N GLY A 274 7.89 -5.07 1.94
CA GLY A 274 7.03 -6.03 1.26
C GLY A 274 6.01 -6.72 2.18
N TYR A 275 5.59 -7.90 1.75
CA TYR A 275 4.60 -8.77 2.41
C TYR A 275 4.71 -10.18 1.82
N THR A 276 3.97 -11.14 2.33
CA THR A 276 3.90 -12.50 1.79
C THR A 276 2.55 -12.75 1.12
N LYS A 277 2.48 -13.81 0.31
CA LYS A 277 1.23 -14.29 -0.29
C LYS A 277 0.17 -14.57 0.77
N GLU A 278 0.58 -15.04 1.95
CA GLU A 278 -0.29 -15.29 3.10
C GLU A 278 -0.87 -14.00 3.65
N ASP A 279 -0.08 -12.93 3.74
CA ASP A 279 -0.54 -11.61 4.21
C ASP A 279 -1.60 -11.05 3.26
N VAL A 280 -1.39 -11.15 1.95
CA VAL A 280 -2.36 -10.74 0.91
C VAL A 280 -3.64 -11.57 0.98
N THR A 281 -3.50 -12.89 1.06
CA THR A 281 -4.62 -13.83 1.12
C THR A 281 -5.45 -13.59 2.39
N ARG A 282 -4.80 -13.34 3.52
CA ARG A 282 -5.49 -13.00 4.77
C ARG A 282 -6.34 -11.74 4.62
N GLY A 283 -5.76 -10.67 4.05
CA GLY A 283 -6.49 -9.44 3.78
C GLY A 283 -7.69 -9.66 2.87
N MET A 284 -7.51 -10.43 1.79
CA MET A 284 -8.57 -10.78 0.85
C MET A 284 -9.72 -11.52 1.54
N VAL A 285 -9.41 -12.55 2.33
CA VAL A 285 -10.41 -13.38 3.04
C VAL A 285 -11.18 -12.54 4.05
N GLU A 286 -10.52 -11.73 4.86
CA GLU A 286 -11.20 -10.94 5.89
C GLU A 286 -12.12 -9.86 5.30
N ILE A 287 -11.75 -9.29 4.14
CA ILE A 287 -12.62 -8.37 3.40
C ILE A 287 -13.81 -9.13 2.78
N ALA A 288 -13.56 -10.27 2.14
CA ALA A 288 -14.59 -11.07 1.49
C ALA A 288 -15.62 -11.61 2.49
N GLU A 289 -15.21 -11.92 3.72
CA GLU A 289 -16.06 -12.36 4.82
C GLU A 289 -16.75 -11.21 5.58
N GLY A 290 -16.41 -9.96 5.27
CA GLY A 290 -16.99 -8.77 5.89
C GLY A 290 -16.47 -8.44 7.29
N ARG A 291 -15.37 -9.07 7.74
CA ARG A 291 -14.69 -8.68 8.98
C ARG A 291 -14.01 -7.33 8.84
N ILE A 292 -13.57 -7.02 7.64
CA ILE A 292 -13.03 -5.72 7.22
C ILE A 292 -13.95 -5.19 6.12
N ARG A 293 -14.28 -3.91 6.17
CA ARG A 293 -15.09 -3.27 5.12
C ARG A 293 -14.31 -3.25 3.80
N LYS A 294 -15.03 -3.42 2.70
CA LYS A 294 -14.48 -3.30 1.36
C LYS A 294 -13.74 -1.98 1.16
N PRO A 295 -12.54 -1.99 0.54
CA PRO A 295 -11.75 -0.78 0.37
C PRO A 295 -12.46 0.23 -0.54
N GLN A 296 -12.28 1.52 -0.22
CA GLN A 296 -12.77 2.61 -1.05
C GLN A 296 -11.70 2.98 -2.08
N ALA A 297 -12.08 3.06 -3.34
CA ALA A 297 -11.19 3.44 -4.42
C ALA A 297 -11.81 4.51 -5.33
N ARG A 298 -10.95 5.40 -5.84
CA ARG A 298 -11.27 6.28 -6.97
C ARG A 298 -10.65 5.69 -8.21
N THR A 299 -11.45 5.47 -9.26
CA THR A 299 -10.99 4.86 -10.50
C THR A 299 -10.64 5.90 -11.56
N PHE A 300 -9.63 5.60 -12.37
CA PHE A 300 -9.25 6.37 -13.56
C PHE A 300 -9.02 5.43 -14.74
N PRO A 301 -9.34 5.84 -15.97
CA PRO A 301 -8.88 5.13 -17.17
C PRO A 301 -7.35 5.11 -17.20
N LEU A 302 -6.75 4.00 -17.65
CA LEU A 302 -5.28 3.84 -17.71
C LEU A 302 -4.60 4.95 -18.51
N ALA A 303 -5.23 5.45 -19.57
CA ALA A 303 -4.75 6.58 -20.36
C ALA A 303 -4.55 7.89 -19.55
N ARG A 304 -5.12 7.97 -18.35
CA ARG A 304 -5.03 9.13 -17.46
C ARG A 304 -4.13 8.87 -16.23
N LEU A 305 -3.15 7.97 -16.35
CA LEU A 305 -2.23 7.64 -15.24
C LEU A 305 -1.53 8.89 -14.71
N GLY A 306 -1.05 9.80 -15.59
CA GLY A 306 -0.40 11.04 -15.15
C GLY A 306 -1.29 11.92 -14.26
N GLU A 307 -2.60 12.01 -14.55
CA GLU A 307 -3.54 12.73 -13.70
C GLU A 307 -3.78 12.03 -12.35
N ALA A 308 -3.83 10.71 -12.36
CA ALA A 308 -3.98 9.89 -11.15
C ALA A 308 -2.77 10.04 -10.23
N GLU A 309 -1.56 10.05 -10.78
CA GLU A 309 -0.33 10.30 -10.02
C GLU A 309 -0.27 11.74 -9.48
N ALA A 310 -0.64 12.74 -10.29
CA ALA A 310 -0.73 14.13 -9.83
C ALA A 310 -1.70 14.29 -8.66
N LEU A 311 -2.84 13.60 -8.71
CA LEU A 311 -3.79 13.57 -7.59
C LEU A 311 -3.17 12.91 -6.34
N MET A 312 -2.42 11.82 -6.50
CA MET A 312 -1.74 11.17 -5.38
C MET A 312 -0.66 12.08 -4.78
N GLU A 313 0.11 12.77 -5.60
CA GLU A 313 1.14 13.74 -5.17
C GLU A 313 0.53 14.95 -4.44
N SER A 314 -0.62 15.44 -4.87
CA SER A 314 -1.35 16.52 -4.19
C SER A 314 -1.91 16.11 -2.83
N ARG A 315 -1.99 14.78 -2.56
CA ARG A 315 -2.59 14.20 -1.35
C ARG A 315 -4.09 14.53 -1.18
N ASP A 316 -4.77 15.03 -2.23
CA ASP A 316 -6.20 15.37 -2.19
C ASP A 316 -7.09 14.20 -2.57
N PHE A 317 -6.91 13.08 -1.89
CA PHE A 317 -7.73 11.87 -2.06
C PHE A 317 -7.89 11.13 -0.72
N PHE A 318 -8.75 10.11 -0.71
CA PHE A 318 -8.97 9.21 0.41
C PHE A 318 -9.09 7.77 -0.07
N GLY A 319 -8.43 6.83 0.61
CA GLY A 319 -8.40 5.42 0.25
C GLY A 319 -7.38 5.14 -0.85
N LYS A 320 -7.78 4.42 -1.90
CA LYS A 320 -6.93 3.96 -3.00
C LYS A 320 -7.30 4.64 -4.31
N ILE A 321 -6.32 4.80 -5.19
CA ILE A 321 -6.53 5.12 -6.61
C ILE A 321 -6.31 3.83 -7.40
N VAL A 322 -7.21 3.54 -8.35
CA VAL A 322 -7.15 2.32 -9.17
C VAL A 322 -7.29 2.69 -10.64
N MET A 323 -6.37 2.18 -11.45
CA MET A 323 -6.34 2.35 -12.89
C MET A 323 -7.11 1.22 -13.57
N ILE A 324 -7.89 1.57 -14.60
CA ILE A 324 -8.70 0.64 -15.39
C ILE A 324 -8.18 0.69 -16.84
N PRO A 325 -7.63 -0.40 -17.37
CA PRO A 325 -7.19 -0.49 -18.78
C PRO A 325 -8.31 -0.34 -19.79
#